data_53f919280155090c62e488af86dc9225
#
_entry.id   53f919280155090c62e488af86dc9225
#
_cell.length_a   1.000
_cell.length_b   1.000
_cell.length_c   1.000
_cell.angle_alpha   90.00
_cell.angle_beta   90.00
_cell.angle_gamma   90.00
#
_symmetry.space_group_name_H-M   'P 1'
#
loop_
_entity.id
_entity.type
_entity.pdbx_description
1 polymer ?
#
loop_
_entity_poly.entity_id
_entity_poly.type
_entity_poly.pdbx_seq_one_letter_code
_entity_poly.pdbx_strand_id
1 'polypeptide(L)'
;PKYSDVLLAVGEIDCRIDSGIIPHKNKFPEKEIKEIILTTVENYLTYIVNNNSDCQHNVIIQGIPCPNIDVRNHSQKNIKQLVEVIRIFNYELKMQSKGKGFGFLDTHQLTNKGDGMSNGSWHIDDYHLSPEGMQEAWRRYGSEKSYEQF
;
A
#
# COMPACT_ATOMS: atom_id res chain seq x y z
N PRO A 1 -13.92 5.10 -20.63
CA PRO A 1 -15.19 5.66 -20.17
C PRO A 1 -14.93 6.69 -19.06
N LYS A 2 -15.75 7.76 -19.01
CA LYS A 2 -15.74 8.73 -17.92
C LYS A 2 -16.57 8.20 -16.75
N TYR A 3 -16.26 8.67 -15.52
CA TYR A 3 -17.01 8.35 -14.30
C TYR A 3 -17.04 6.87 -13.91
N SER A 4 -15.97 6.13 -14.22
CA SER A 4 -15.85 4.72 -13.81
C SER A 4 -15.18 4.61 -12.44
N ASP A 5 -15.44 3.52 -11.74
CA ASP A 5 -14.63 3.11 -10.59
C ASP A 5 -13.30 2.53 -11.09
N VAL A 6 -12.20 3.00 -10.52
CA VAL A 6 -10.84 2.56 -10.89
C VAL A 6 -10.06 2.20 -9.64
N LEU A 7 -9.63 0.95 -9.54
CA LEU A 7 -8.69 0.49 -8.52
C LEU A 7 -7.26 0.62 -9.04
N LEU A 8 -6.41 1.30 -8.27
CA LEU A 8 -5.00 1.44 -8.56
C LEU A 8 -4.15 0.86 -7.44
N ALA A 9 -3.28 -0.08 -7.78
CA ALA A 9 -2.25 -0.61 -6.91
C ALA A 9 -0.92 0.08 -7.22
N VAL A 10 -0.38 0.84 -6.27
CA VAL A 10 0.88 1.58 -6.44
C VAL A 10 1.80 1.37 -5.24
N GLY A 11 3.10 1.39 -5.47
CA GLY A 11 4.12 1.41 -4.42
C GLY A 11 4.53 0.05 -3.85
N GLU A 12 3.94 -1.06 -4.26
CA GLU A 12 4.34 -2.39 -3.75
C GLU A 12 5.81 -2.69 -4.10
N ILE A 13 6.22 -2.47 -5.34
CA ILE A 13 7.62 -2.67 -5.79
C ILE A 13 8.58 -1.74 -5.03
N ASP A 14 8.15 -0.53 -4.68
CA ASP A 14 8.96 0.44 -3.94
C ASP A 14 9.25 0.01 -2.49
N CYS A 15 8.46 -0.90 -1.96
CA CYS A 15 8.58 -1.36 -0.58
C CYS A 15 9.31 -2.70 -0.43
N ARG A 16 9.85 -3.29 -1.49
CA ARG A 16 10.59 -4.56 -1.43
C ARG A 16 11.99 -4.39 -0.83
N ILE A 17 12.56 -5.49 -0.34
CA ILE A 17 13.92 -5.48 0.25
C ILE A 17 14.98 -5.09 -0.78
N ASP A 18 14.80 -5.52 -2.02
CA ASP A 18 15.78 -5.42 -3.12
C ASP A 18 15.45 -4.30 -4.12
N SER A 19 14.35 -3.57 -3.93
CA SER A 19 13.92 -2.52 -4.85
C SER A 19 13.38 -1.29 -4.11
N GLY A 20 13.43 -0.13 -4.77
CA GLY A 20 12.81 1.11 -4.32
C GLY A 20 13.45 1.73 -3.09
N ILE A 21 12.68 1.90 -2.01
CA ILE A 21 13.01 2.73 -0.85
C ILE A 21 14.17 2.18 -0.04
N ILE A 22 14.20 0.86 0.22
CA ILE A 22 15.24 0.24 1.06
C ILE A 22 16.61 0.34 0.41
N PRO A 23 16.82 -0.07 -0.84
CA PRO A 23 18.10 0.14 -1.53
C PRO A 23 18.46 1.62 -1.67
N HIS A 24 17.49 2.50 -1.91
CA HIS A 24 17.74 3.94 -1.98
C HIS A 24 18.26 4.50 -0.65
N LYS A 25 17.62 4.16 0.47
CA LYS A 25 18.06 4.53 1.82
C LYS A 25 19.45 4.00 2.12
N ASN A 26 19.75 2.77 1.73
CA ASN A 26 21.07 2.17 1.95
C ASN A 26 22.17 2.89 1.15
N LYS A 27 21.85 3.40 -0.04
CA LYS A 27 22.77 4.19 -0.89
C LYS A 27 22.93 5.63 -0.39
N PHE A 28 21.89 6.19 0.21
CA PHE A 28 21.86 7.57 0.71
C PHE A 28 21.47 7.59 2.19
N PRO A 29 22.40 7.20 3.08
CA PRO A 29 22.10 7.01 4.51
C PRO A 29 21.73 8.30 5.24
N GLU A 30 22.06 9.47 4.69
CA GLU A 30 21.69 10.78 5.21
C GLU A 30 20.21 11.12 5.04
N LYS A 31 19.50 10.48 4.08
CA LYS A 31 18.06 10.70 3.87
C LYS A 31 17.23 9.90 4.85
N GLU A 32 16.21 10.52 5.41
CA GLU A 32 15.25 9.82 6.27
C GLU A 32 14.25 8.97 5.44
N ILE A 33 14.00 7.75 5.89
CA ILE A 33 13.04 6.83 5.22
C ILE A 33 11.69 7.52 5.03
N LYS A 34 11.22 8.25 6.05
CA LYS A 34 9.93 8.94 6.00
C LYS A 34 9.89 10.00 4.90
N GLU A 35 10.95 10.75 4.68
CA GLU A 35 11.03 11.76 3.61
C GLU A 35 10.98 11.12 2.23
N ILE A 36 11.70 10.00 2.04
CA ILE A 36 11.68 9.25 0.78
C ILE A 36 10.24 8.76 0.49
N ILE A 37 9.58 8.21 1.50
CA ILE A 37 8.20 7.71 1.38
C ILE A 37 7.24 8.85 1.06
N LEU A 38 7.29 9.95 1.82
CA LEU A 38 6.42 11.11 1.59
C LEU A 38 6.50 11.61 0.16
N THR A 39 7.73 11.82 -0.34
CA THR A 39 7.97 12.27 -1.71
C THR A 39 7.44 11.27 -2.74
N THR A 40 7.64 9.97 -2.50
CA THR A 40 7.19 8.91 -3.42
C THR A 40 5.66 8.87 -3.50
N VAL A 41 4.98 8.86 -2.35
CA VAL A 41 3.52 8.83 -2.27
C VAL A 41 2.91 10.10 -2.89
N GLU A 42 3.46 11.27 -2.58
CA GLU A 42 2.99 12.54 -3.14
C GLU A 42 3.11 12.56 -4.66
N ASN A 43 4.22 12.08 -5.22
CA ASN A 43 4.42 12.00 -6.66
C ASN A 43 3.39 11.07 -7.32
N TYR A 44 3.14 9.89 -6.77
CA TYR A 44 2.10 8.98 -7.27
C TYR A 44 0.72 9.62 -7.29
N LEU A 45 0.31 10.18 -6.16
CA LEU A 45 -1.04 10.74 -6.04
C LEU A 45 -1.22 12.01 -6.86
N THR A 46 -0.18 12.85 -6.98
CA THR A 46 -0.20 14.03 -7.86
C THR A 46 -0.34 13.62 -9.33
N TYR A 47 0.40 12.59 -9.76
CA TYR A 47 0.27 12.04 -11.11
C TYR A 47 -1.16 11.53 -11.37
N ILE A 48 -1.75 10.80 -10.43
CA ILE A 48 -3.12 10.28 -10.54
C ILE A 48 -4.13 11.43 -10.63
N VAL A 49 -4.03 12.46 -9.76
CA VAL A 49 -4.90 13.63 -9.80
C VAL A 49 -4.85 14.31 -11.16
N ASN A 50 -3.64 14.58 -11.67
CA ASN A 50 -3.45 15.27 -12.93
C ASN A 50 -4.03 14.49 -14.13
N ASN A 51 -3.92 13.16 -14.11
CA ASN A 51 -4.43 12.32 -15.19
C ASN A 51 -5.92 11.97 -15.04
N ASN A 52 -6.51 12.20 -13.88
CA ASN A 52 -7.94 11.97 -13.64
C ASN A 52 -8.80 13.22 -13.88
N SER A 53 -8.21 14.39 -14.07
CA SER A 53 -8.92 15.68 -14.20
C SER A 53 -10.00 15.65 -15.28
N ASP A 54 -9.70 15.06 -16.44
CA ASP A 54 -10.61 15.02 -17.59
C ASP A 54 -11.58 13.83 -17.56
N CYS A 55 -11.24 12.78 -16.85
CA CYS A 55 -12.01 11.52 -16.77
C CYS A 55 -12.98 11.50 -15.59
N GLN A 56 -12.61 12.13 -14.48
CA GLN A 56 -13.36 12.19 -13.24
C GLN A 56 -13.76 10.78 -12.72
N HIS A 57 -12.83 9.83 -12.78
CA HIS A 57 -13.04 8.51 -12.23
C HIS A 57 -13.14 8.56 -10.71
N ASN A 58 -13.94 7.67 -10.14
CA ASN A 58 -13.89 7.36 -8.71
C ASN A 58 -12.67 6.47 -8.45
N VAL A 59 -11.59 7.10 -7.98
CA VAL A 59 -10.31 6.41 -7.77
C VAL A 59 -10.29 5.77 -6.38
N ILE A 60 -9.90 4.50 -6.33
CA ILE A 60 -9.66 3.75 -5.10
C ILE A 60 -8.21 3.29 -5.13
N ILE A 61 -7.46 3.63 -4.12
CA ILE A 61 -6.06 3.23 -3.98
C ILE A 61 -5.98 1.96 -3.14
N GLN A 62 -5.33 0.94 -3.67
CA GLN A 62 -5.03 -0.28 -2.93
C GLN A 62 -3.82 -0.07 -2.03
N GLY A 63 -3.96 -0.36 -0.76
CA GLY A 63 -2.83 -0.44 0.17
C GLY A 63 -1.91 -1.62 -0.15
N ILE A 64 -0.69 -1.58 0.38
CA ILE A 64 0.30 -2.64 0.21
C ILE A 64 0.04 -3.72 1.26
N PRO A 65 -0.15 -4.99 0.86
CA PRO A 65 -0.28 -6.09 1.81
C PRO A 65 0.94 -6.23 2.73
N CYS A 66 0.77 -6.83 3.89
CA CYS A 66 1.91 -7.26 4.71
C CYS A 66 2.74 -8.29 3.95
N PRO A 67 4.08 -8.28 4.08
CA PRO A 67 4.94 -9.21 3.36
C PRO A 67 4.73 -10.65 3.86
N ASN A 68 4.67 -11.60 2.92
CA ASN A 68 4.49 -13.04 3.16
C ASN A 68 5.78 -13.82 2.90
N ILE A 69 6.92 -13.17 3.11
CA ILE A 69 8.26 -13.72 2.83
C ILE A 69 8.66 -14.80 3.84
N ASP A 70 9.52 -15.73 3.42
CA ASP A 70 10.16 -16.67 4.34
C ASP A 70 11.26 -15.95 5.16
N VAL A 71 10.98 -15.68 6.42
CA VAL A 71 11.88 -14.95 7.33
C VAL A 71 13.24 -15.63 7.52
N ARG A 72 13.36 -16.93 7.25
CA ARG A 72 14.63 -17.66 7.36
C ARG A 72 15.64 -17.28 6.29
N ASN A 73 15.16 -16.73 5.17
CA ASN A 73 15.98 -16.31 4.04
C ASN A 73 16.48 -14.86 4.15
N HIS A 74 16.11 -14.14 5.23
CA HIS A 74 16.43 -12.73 5.39
C HIS A 74 17.00 -12.42 6.77
N SER A 75 17.87 -11.39 6.85
CA SER A 75 18.36 -10.90 8.13
C SER A 75 17.25 -10.23 8.92
N GLN A 76 17.33 -10.29 10.27
CA GLN A 76 16.40 -9.58 11.15
C GLN A 76 16.34 -8.07 10.86
N LYS A 77 17.48 -7.49 10.46
CA LYS A 77 17.55 -6.07 10.06
C LYS A 77 16.69 -5.81 8.83
N ASN A 78 16.81 -6.65 7.80
CA ASN A 78 16.04 -6.49 6.56
C ASN A 78 14.53 -6.66 6.81
N ILE A 79 14.13 -7.63 7.64
CA ILE A 79 12.73 -7.85 8.00
C ILE A 79 12.16 -6.63 8.73
N LYS A 80 12.86 -6.11 9.74
CA LYS A 80 12.42 -4.93 10.48
C LYS A 80 12.27 -3.72 9.57
N GLN A 81 13.25 -3.49 8.69
CA GLN A 81 13.23 -2.37 7.74
C GLN A 81 12.08 -2.51 6.74
N LEU A 82 11.82 -3.71 6.23
CA LEU A 82 10.70 -3.99 5.32
C LEU A 82 9.35 -3.69 5.98
N VAL A 83 9.13 -4.21 7.19
CA VAL A 83 7.90 -3.99 7.95
C VAL A 83 7.70 -2.50 8.24
N GLU A 84 8.74 -1.79 8.63
CA GLU A 84 8.69 -0.35 8.90
C GLU A 84 8.34 0.45 7.64
N VAL A 85 9.00 0.17 6.52
CA VAL A 85 8.74 0.85 5.24
C VAL A 85 7.30 0.63 4.79
N ILE A 86 6.81 -0.61 4.79
CA ILE A 86 5.44 -0.92 4.39
C ILE A 86 4.42 -0.22 5.31
N ARG A 87 4.65 -0.22 6.61
CA ARG A 87 3.78 0.45 7.59
C ARG A 87 3.69 1.96 7.35
N ILE A 88 4.84 2.62 7.19
CA ILE A 88 4.89 4.07 6.96
C ILE A 88 4.27 4.40 5.59
N PHE A 89 4.59 3.63 4.57
CA PHE A 89 4.06 3.84 3.22
C PHE A 89 2.52 3.74 3.20
N ASN A 90 1.94 2.70 3.80
CA ASN A 90 0.49 2.55 3.89
C ASN A 90 -0.18 3.68 4.67
N TYR A 91 0.44 4.11 5.77
CA TYR A 91 -0.08 5.24 6.53
C TYR A 91 -0.15 6.52 5.68
N GLU A 92 0.95 6.88 5.03
CA GLU A 92 1.01 8.07 4.19
C GLU A 92 0.09 7.95 2.96
N LEU A 93 0.07 6.78 2.32
CA LEU A 93 -0.79 6.51 1.18
C LEU A 93 -2.28 6.67 1.54
N LYS A 94 -2.70 6.12 2.69
CA LYS A 94 -4.07 6.23 3.20
C LYS A 94 -4.45 7.69 3.51
N MET A 95 -3.59 8.40 4.26
CA MET A 95 -3.86 9.77 4.67
C MET A 95 -3.92 10.73 3.48
N GLN A 96 -2.97 10.64 2.57
CA GLN A 96 -2.92 11.52 1.40
C GLN A 96 -4.01 11.19 0.37
N SER A 97 -4.36 9.90 0.21
CA SER A 97 -5.49 9.49 -0.65
C SER A 97 -6.80 10.08 -0.15
N LYS A 98 -7.07 10.01 1.16
CA LYS A 98 -8.23 10.66 1.77
C LYS A 98 -8.25 12.18 1.51
N GLY A 99 -7.12 12.85 1.68
CA GLY A 99 -7.00 14.29 1.42
C GLY A 99 -7.29 14.69 -0.03
N LYS A 100 -7.17 13.76 -0.98
CA LYS A 100 -7.48 13.95 -2.40
C LYS A 100 -8.87 13.44 -2.80
N GLY A 101 -9.66 12.97 -1.84
CA GLY A 101 -11.01 12.41 -2.08
C GLY A 101 -11.00 11.01 -2.70
N PHE A 102 -9.88 10.30 -2.65
CA PHE A 102 -9.78 8.92 -3.12
C PHE A 102 -10.23 7.92 -2.06
N GLY A 103 -10.82 6.81 -2.49
CA GLY A 103 -11.04 5.65 -1.65
C GLY A 103 -9.72 4.95 -1.30
N PHE A 104 -9.69 4.20 -0.20
CA PHE A 104 -8.53 3.41 0.20
C PHE A 104 -8.94 2.00 0.58
N LEU A 105 -8.43 0.99 -0.16
CA LEU A 105 -8.65 -0.43 0.10
C LEU A 105 -7.54 -0.93 1.02
N ASP A 106 -7.82 -1.12 2.31
CA ASP A 106 -6.82 -1.42 3.35
C ASP A 106 -6.42 -2.91 3.37
N THR A 107 -5.60 -3.30 2.40
CA THR A 107 -5.08 -4.66 2.31
C THR A 107 -4.01 -4.97 3.35
N HIS A 108 -3.35 -3.93 3.89
CA HIS A 108 -2.41 -4.08 4.99
C HIS A 108 -3.10 -4.58 6.26
N GLN A 109 -4.21 -3.95 6.62
CA GLN A 109 -4.99 -4.38 7.80
C GLN A 109 -5.55 -5.80 7.62
N LEU A 110 -6.02 -6.15 6.42
CA LEU A 110 -6.52 -7.49 6.10
C LEU A 110 -5.47 -8.58 6.33
N THR A 111 -4.23 -8.30 5.95
CA THR A 111 -3.16 -9.31 5.90
C THR A 111 -2.28 -9.35 7.14
N ASN A 112 -2.38 -8.36 8.02
CA ASN A 112 -1.52 -8.22 9.20
C ASN A 112 -1.89 -9.23 10.29
N LYS A 113 -0.91 -10.02 10.76
CA LYS A 113 -1.08 -10.89 11.94
C LYS A 113 -0.84 -10.18 13.26
N GLY A 114 -0.47 -8.87 13.25
CA GLY A 114 -0.23 -8.04 14.43
C GLY A 114 1.19 -7.50 14.56
N ASP A 115 2.17 -8.05 13.84
CA ASP A 115 3.58 -7.64 13.86
C ASP A 115 4.05 -6.99 12.54
N GLY A 116 3.14 -6.74 11.62
CA GLY A 116 3.42 -6.20 10.28
C GLY A 116 3.79 -7.25 9.24
N MET A 117 3.82 -8.53 9.62
CA MET A 117 3.98 -9.65 8.70
C MET A 117 2.63 -10.25 8.33
N SER A 118 2.61 -10.99 7.23
CA SER A 118 1.40 -11.67 6.75
C SER A 118 0.87 -12.70 7.75
N ASN A 119 -0.47 -12.79 7.83
CA ASN A 119 -1.17 -13.89 8.52
C ASN A 119 -1.23 -15.19 7.69
N GLY A 120 -0.69 -15.19 6.47
CA GLY A 120 -0.61 -16.36 5.58
C GLY A 120 -1.91 -16.75 4.88
N SER A 121 -3.03 -16.05 5.13
CA SER A 121 -4.36 -16.48 4.67
C SER A 121 -4.75 -15.96 3.30
N TRP A 122 -4.16 -14.85 2.86
CA TRP A 122 -4.69 -14.06 1.73
C TRP A 122 -3.71 -13.83 0.59
N HIS A 123 -2.54 -14.47 0.62
CA HIS A 123 -1.49 -14.29 -0.38
C HIS A 123 -1.45 -15.42 -1.41
N ILE A 124 -1.06 -15.08 -2.65
CA ILE A 124 -0.70 -16.04 -3.69
C ILE A 124 0.82 -16.24 -3.76
N ASP A 125 1.58 -15.24 -3.33
CA ASP A 125 3.05 -15.25 -3.26
C ASP A 125 3.55 -14.37 -2.09
N ASP A 126 4.80 -13.93 -2.13
CA ASP A 126 5.43 -13.14 -1.08
C ASP A 126 4.81 -11.74 -0.89
N TYR A 127 4.17 -11.18 -1.91
CA TYR A 127 3.73 -9.78 -1.93
C TYR A 127 2.30 -9.56 -2.44
N HIS A 128 1.72 -10.48 -3.21
CA HIS A 128 0.44 -10.29 -3.86
C HIS A 128 -0.70 -11.04 -3.18
N LEU A 129 -1.87 -10.39 -3.17
CA LEU A 129 -3.10 -11.04 -2.69
C LEU A 129 -3.56 -12.13 -3.65
N SER A 130 -4.13 -13.18 -3.09
CA SER A 130 -4.93 -14.15 -3.82
C SER A 130 -6.26 -13.54 -4.30
N PRO A 131 -6.96 -14.15 -5.26
CA PRO A 131 -8.30 -13.72 -5.65
C PRO A 131 -9.28 -13.66 -4.46
N GLU A 132 -9.20 -14.62 -3.54
CA GLU A 132 -10.02 -14.66 -2.31
C GLU A 132 -9.67 -13.51 -1.36
N GLY A 133 -8.38 -13.20 -1.22
CA GLY A 133 -7.90 -12.05 -0.45
C GLY A 133 -8.41 -10.73 -1.01
N MET A 134 -8.43 -10.60 -2.34
CA MET A 134 -8.99 -9.42 -2.99
C MET A 134 -10.51 -9.31 -2.79
N GLN A 135 -11.25 -10.41 -2.88
CA GLN A 135 -12.69 -10.42 -2.60
C GLN A 135 -13.00 -10.00 -1.17
N GLU A 136 -12.24 -10.52 -0.20
CA GLU A 136 -12.43 -10.15 1.21
C GLU A 136 -12.08 -8.68 1.46
N ALA A 137 -11.03 -8.15 0.82
CA ALA A 137 -10.70 -6.73 0.90
C ALA A 137 -11.86 -5.85 0.41
N TRP A 138 -12.45 -6.19 -0.72
CA TRP A 138 -13.62 -5.49 -1.26
C TRP A 138 -14.85 -5.58 -0.37
N ARG A 139 -15.11 -6.75 0.20
CA ARG A 139 -16.24 -6.94 1.14
C ARG A 139 -16.11 -6.02 2.36
N ARG A 140 -14.91 -5.91 2.93
CA ARG A 140 -14.63 -5.00 4.06
C ARG A 140 -14.78 -3.55 3.68
N TYR A 141 -14.23 -3.15 2.54
CA TYR A 141 -14.35 -1.80 2.02
C TYR A 141 -15.81 -1.36 1.84
N GLY A 142 -16.66 -2.23 1.30
CA GLY A 142 -18.10 -1.97 1.15
C GLY A 142 -18.83 -1.82 2.49
N SER A 143 -18.43 -2.62 3.50
CA SER A 143 -18.99 -2.54 4.85
C SER A 143 -18.63 -1.23 5.54
N GLU A 144 -17.36 -0.80 5.46
CA GLU A 144 -16.90 0.46 6.06
C GLU A 144 -17.62 1.67 5.49
N LYS A 145 -17.83 1.73 4.17
CA LYS A 145 -18.61 2.80 3.52
C LYS A 145 -20.06 2.87 4.00
N SER A 146 -20.65 1.76 4.36
CA SER A 146 -22.04 1.71 4.87
C SER A 146 -22.15 2.36 6.25
N TYR A 147 -21.12 2.33 7.07
CA TYR A 147 -21.09 2.95 8.40
C TYR A 147 -20.77 4.46 8.36
N GLU A 148 -20.05 4.95 7.33
CA GLU A 148 -19.75 6.38 7.17
C GLU A 148 -20.95 7.19 6.66
N GLN A 149 -22.04 6.55 6.21
CA GLN A 149 -23.25 7.21 5.70
C GLN A 149 -24.33 7.44 6.77
N PHE A 150 -24.08 7.04 8.01
CA PHE A 150 -24.95 7.26 9.17
C PHE A 150 -24.25 8.11 10.23
#